data_3715ffd374e3f2dc2969f4a63db9204d
#
_entry.id   3715ffd374e3f2dc2969f4a63db9204d
#
_cell.length_a   1.000
_cell.length_b   1.000
_cell.length_c   1.000
_cell.angle_alpha   90.00
_cell.angle_beta   90.00
_cell.angle_gamma   90.00
#
_symmetry.space_group_name_H-M   'P 1'
#
loop_
_entity.id
_entity.type
_entity.pdbx_description
1 polymer ?
#
loop_
_entity_poly.entity_id
_entity_poly.type
_entity_poly.pdbx_seq_one_letter_code
_entity_poly.pdbx_strand_id
1 'polypeptide(L)'
;MKQGEYILSEVISHEAFVSKEDFDKVQEIKAIRGKKGNHNIGQYNAHLLSGIVKCPQCGAPMYIGMTKWTNQDGTERRTESYVCSYATKHRGTSVCRRNGVVASQVEDEVMEYTRKIVRNPQFIKDLQEKVMAAVDMTEVENDITAYKKQQSALQRSRDSLEQDIDRIAPDDKYAERRRADMTRRLNAPYDQNYKAEDLLQESLMKKATLESKQMSVQSMIGILSPFDAIYDRMNAAERRDLVKYLISEVELFPREEQKTQKRFVKAIAYKFPIEQKVLTQFDECGASVETVCLLVK
;
A
#
# COMPACT_ATOMS: atom_id res chain seq x y z
N MET A 1 -19.26 22.25 14.41
CA MET A 1 -20.17 21.10 14.29
C MET A 1 -19.51 19.94 15.00
N LYS A 2 -20.13 19.39 16.02
CA LYS A 2 -19.64 18.21 16.76
C LYS A 2 -19.78 16.98 15.87
N GLN A 3 -18.74 16.16 15.80
CA GLN A 3 -18.82 14.85 15.17
C GLN A 3 -19.85 14.01 15.95
N GLY A 4 -20.93 13.60 15.31
CA GLY A 4 -21.80 12.61 15.91
C GLY A 4 -23.30 12.68 15.61
N GLU A 5 -23.80 13.65 14.89
CA GLU A 5 -25.22 13.69 14.56
C GLU A 5 -25.43 13.86 13.05
N TYR A 6 -25.29 12.74 12.32
CA TYR A 6 -25.81 12.66 10.96
C TYR A 6 -27.17 11.96 11.01
N ILE A 7 -28.22 12.66 10.59
CA ILE A 7 -29.50 12.03 10.29
C ILE A 7 -29.35 11.43 8.89
N LEU A 8 -29.25 10.11 8.80
CA LEU A 8 -29.31 9.42 7.54
C LEU A 8 -30.76 9.41 7.05
N SER A 9 -30.99 9.97 5.86
CA SER A 9 -32.29 9.84 5.19
C SER A 9 -32.43 8.42 4.65
N GLU A 10 -33.56 7.79 4.93
CA GLU A 10 -33.89 6.47 4.35
C GLU A 10 -34.25 6.58 2.86
N VAL A 11 -34.49 7.79 2.37
CA VAL A 11 -34.83 8.04 0.97
C VAL A 11 -33.61 8.55 0.23
N ILE A 12 -33.14 7.79 -0.75
CA ILE A 12 -32.10 8.21 -1.67
C ILE A 12 -32.70 9.26 -2.61
N SER A 13 -32.28 10.52 -2.45
CA SER A 13 -32.82 11.65 -3.22
C SER A 13 -32.15 11.83 -4.59
N HIS A 14 -30.97 11.24 -4.81
CA HIS A 14 -30.24 11.31 -6.06
C HIS A 14 -29.21 10.18 -6.13
N GLU A 15 -28.78 9.85 -7.34
CA GLU A 15 -27.76 8.85 -7.59
C GLU A 15 -26.39 9.30 -7.04
N ALA A 16 -25.65 8.40 -6.42
CA ALA A 16 -24.37 8.73 -5.84
C ALA A 16 -23.33 8.99 -6.93
N PHE A 17 -22.67 10.15 -6.91
CA PHE A 17 -21.60 10.52 -7.85
C PHE A 17 -20.29 9.75 -7.60
N VAL A 18 -20.12 9.18 -6.40
CA VAL A 18 -18.91 8.45 -6.00
C VAL A 18 -19.34 7.12 -5.39
N SER A 19 -18.66 6.04 -5.74
CA SER A 19 -18.92 4.74 -5.16
C SER A 19 -18.66 4.74 -3.66
N LYS A 20 -19.37 3.91 -2.90
CA LYS A 20 -19.14 3.77 -1.45
C LYS A 20 -17.69 3.35 -1.16
N GLU A 21 -17.12 2.48 -2.01
CA GLU A 21 -15.73 2.02 -1.88
C GLU A 21 -14.72 3.14 -2.03
N ASP A 22 -14.90 4.02 -3.01
CA ASP A 22 -14.01 5.17 -3.21
C ASP A 22 -14.15 6.18 -2.09
N PHE A 23 -15.37 6.38 -1.58
CA PHE A 23 -15.58 7.22 -0.42
C PHE A 23 -14.87 6.68 0.81
N ASP A 24 -14.97 5.38 1.09
CA ASP A 24 -14.33 4.72 2.23
C ASP A 24 -12.81 4.78 2.10
N LYS A 25 -12.24 4.51 0.91
CA LYS A 25 -10.81 4.70 0.62
C LYS A 25 -10.34 6.14 0.90
N VAL A 26 -11.13 7.13 0.50
CA VAL A 26 -10.81 8.54 0.78
C VAL A 26 -10.85 8.83 2.28
N GLN A 27 -11.79 8.25 3.04
CA GLN A 27 -11.84 8.42 4.49
C GLN A 27 -10.63 7.74 5.18
N GLU A 28 -10.21 6.57 4.75
CA GLU A 28 -9.00 5.90 5.23
C GLU A 28 -7.74 6.76 4.97
N ILE A 29 -7.58 7.25 3.74
CA ILE A 29 -6.47 8.15 3.38
C ILE A 29 -6.51 9.42 4.25
N LYS A 30 -7.70 9.95 4.52
CA LYS A 30 -7.90 11.14 5.36
C LYS A 30 -7.56 10.87 6.82
N ALA A 31 -7.90 9.69 7.34
CA ALA A 31 -7.53 9.24 8.68
C ALA A 31 -6.02 9.09 8.81
N ILE A 32 -5.36 8.46 7.83
CA ILE A 32 -3.91 8.26 7.79
C ILE A 32 -3.16 9.60 7.67
N ARG A 33 -3.66 10.52 6.85
CA ARG A 33 -3.02 11.84 6.65
C ARG A 33 -3.23 12.81 7.81
N GLY A 34 -4.19 12.58 8.68
CA GLY A 34 -4.57 13.48 9.76
C GLY A 34 -5.13 14.82 9.23
N LYS A 35 -5.59 15.67 10.13
CA LYS A 35 -5.91 17.08 9.79
C LYS A 35 -4.60 17.78 9.46
N LYS A 36 -4.26 17.89 8.18
CA LYS A 36 -3.23 18.82 7.74
C LYS A 36 -3.72 20.22 8.12
N GLY A 37 -3.16 20.80 9.17
CA GLY A 37 -3.18 22.25 9.32
C GLY A 37 -2.66 22.86 8.04
N ASN A 38 -3.18 24.02 7.68
CA ASN A 38 -2.76 24.81 6.51
C ASN A 38 -1.31 25.28 6.69
N HIS A 39 -0.36 24.34 6.74
CA HIS A 39 1.04 24.66 6.63
C HIS A 39 1.27 24.85 5.15
N ASN A 40 1.47 26.10 4.73
CA ASN A 40 2.20 26.40 3.54
C ASN A 40 3.49 25.55 3.60
N ILE A 41 3.45 24.40 2.96
CA ILE A 41 4.65 23.64 2.63
C ILE A 41 5.26 24.46 1.51
N GLY A 42 5.85 25.60 1.90
CA GLY A 42 6.75 26.32 1.03
C GLY A 42 7.77 25.32 0.56
N GLN A 43 8.29 25.49 -0.62
CA GLN A 43 9.38 24.73 -1.26
C GLN A 43 10.69 24.70 -0.43
N TYR A 44 10.62 25.06 0.86
CA TYR A 44 11.73 25.13 1.78
C TYR A 44 12.08 23.73 2.28
N ASN A 45 13.20 23.23 1.76
CA ASN A 45 14.00 22.14 2.30
C ASN A 45 13.18 20.89 2.69
N ALA A 46 12.68 20.21 1.69
CA ALA A 46 12.05 18.92 1.86
C ALA A 46 13.13 17.88 2.22
N HIS A 47 13.44 17.78 3.51
CA HIS A 47 14.36 16.74 4.00
C HIS A 47 13.91 15.35 3.60
N LEU A 48 14.88 14.52 3.25
CA LEU A 48 14.73 13.21 2.64
C LEU A 48 13.76 12.30 3.41
N LEU A 49 13.86 12.27 4.74
CA LEU A 49 13.13 11.36 5.62
C LEU A 49 11.97 12.04 6.38
N SER A 50 11.56 13.24 5.99
CA SER A 50 10.48 13.95 6.68
C SER A 50 9.17 13.16 6.68
N GLY A 51 8.67 12.86 7.89
CA GLY A 51 7.40 12.16 8.12
C GLY A 51 7.51 10.63 8.20
N ILE A 52 8.67 10.04 7.90
CA ILE A 52 8.91 8.60 8.00
C ILE A 52 9.82 8.21 9.18
N VAL A 53 10.57 9.17 9.75
CA VAL A 53 11.38 8.92 10.96
C VAL A 53 10.50 8.93 12.19
N LYS A 54 10.66 7.92 13.04
CA LYS A 54 9.94 7.75 14.30
C LYS A 54 10.82 7.99 15.52
N CYS A 55 10.21 8.59 16.52
CA CYS A 55 10.88 8.80 17.80
C CYS A 55 11.08 7.46 18.52
N PRO A 56 12.33 7.12 18.95
CA PRO A 56 12.60 5.83 19.58
C PRO A 56 11.93 5.67 20.96
N GLN A 57 11.51 6.76 21.59
CA GLN A 57 10.92 6.74 22.93
C GLN A 57 9.38 6.69 22.91
N CYS A 58 8.73 7.43 22.01
CA CYS A 58 7.27 7.55 22.01
C CYS A 58 6.60 7.18 20.69
N GLY A 59 7.35 6.74 19.68
CA GLY A 59 6.82 6.37 18.35
C GLY A 59 6.27 7.53 17.52
N ALA A 60 6.20 8.74 18.06
CA ALA A 60 5.68 9.89 17.32
C ALA A 60 6.56 10.25 16.12
N PRO A 61 5.99 10.77 15.03
CA PRO A 61 6.78 11.19 13.88
C PRO A 61 7.72 12.32 14.25
N MET A 62 8.91 12.31 13.67
CA MET A 62 9.90 13.36 13.84
C MET A 62 9.85 14.33 12.66
N TYR A 63 10.12 15.59 12.91
CA TYR A 63 10.19 16.65 11.91
C TYR A 63 11.48 17.44 12.04
N ILE A 64 11.81 18.25 11.05
CA ILE A 64 13.03 19.06 11.08
C ILE A 64 12.86 20.25 12.02
N GLY A 65 13.77 20.30 13.00
CA GLY A 65 14.02 21.47 13.80
C GLY A 65 15.35 22.10 13.40
N MET A 66 15.36 23.41 13.26
CA MET A 66 16.57 24.18 12.92
C MET A 66 17.10 24.87 14.18
N THR A 67 18.37 24.65 14.47
CA THR A 67 19.09 25.37 15.52
C THR A 67 20.12 26.30 14.85
N LYS A 68 20.08 27.56 15.21
CA LYS A 68 21.05 28.59 14.74
C LYS A 68 21.86 29.03 15.93
N TRP A 69 23.15 29.18 15.76
CA TRP A 69 24.03 29.79 16.74
C TRP A 69 25.13 30.56 16.04
N THR A 70 25.67 31.53 16.75
CA THR A 70 26.80 32.35 16.29
C THR A 70 28.03 31.93 17.04
N ASN A 71 29.09 31.59 16.33
CA ASN A 71 30.40 31.29 16.93
C ASN A 71 31.03 32.56 17.52
N GLN A 72 32.11 32.39 18.29
CA GLN A 72 32.88 33.53 18.84
C GLN A 72 33.53 34.40 17.76
N ASP A 73 33.75 33.86 16.58
CA ASP A 73 34.25 34.54 15.38
C ASP A 73 33.19 35.33 14.58
N GLY A 74 31.95 35.36 15.07
CA GLY A 74 30.83 36.02 14.42
C GLY A 74 30.17 35.22 13.31
N THR A 75 30.64 34.02 12.99
CA THR A 75 30.03 33.19 11.93
C THR A 75 28.75 32.54 12.45
N GLU A 76 27.65 32.73 11.69
CA GLU A 76 26.40 32.01 11.94
C GLU A 76 26.48 30.56 11.45
N ARG A 77 26.18 29.63 12.33
CA ARG A 77 26.00 28.22 11.99
C ARG A 77 24.57 27.78 12.16
N ARG A 78 24.15 26.85 11.30
CA ARG A 78 22.81 26.24 11.31
C ARG A 78 22.97 24.75 11.36
N THR A 79 22.21 24.09 12.22
CA THR A 79 22.11 22.63 12.23
C THR A 79 20.65 22.26 12.12
N GLU A 80 20.36 21.38 11.19
CA GLU A 80 19.07 20.80 10.95
C GLU A 80 19.04 19.40 11.60
N SER A 81 18.02 19.16 12.40
CA SER A 81 17.91 17.92 13.18
C SER A 81 16.50 17.39 13.13
N TYR A 82 16.35 16.08 13.06
CA TYR A 82 15.07 15.43 13.30
C TYR A 82 14.75 15.52 14.80
N VAL A 83 13.62 16.14 15.13
CA VAL A 83 13.15 16.33 16.51
C VAL A 83 11.76 15.74 16.70
N CYS A 84 11.51 15.14 17.85
CA CYS A 84 10.24 14.51 18.17
C CYS A 84 9.09 15.51 18.19
N SER A 85 8.04 15.27 17.42
CA SER A 85 6.84 16.14 17.34
C SER A 85 6.09 16.20 18.67
N TYR A 86 6.02 15.09 19.39
CA TYR A 86 5.35 15.02 20.70
C TYR A 86 6.09 15.87 21.74
N ALA A 87 7.39 15.65 21.89
CA ALA A 87 8.19 16.39 22.86
C ALA A 87 8.21 17.90 22.60
N THR A 88 8.14 18.31 21.34
CA THR A 88 8.10 19.74 20.97
C THR A 88 6.76 20.37 21.29
N LYS A 89 5.65 19.68 21.01
CA LYS A 89 4.29 20.18 21.31
C LYS A 89 4.02 20.25 22.82
N HIS A 90 4.52 19.29 23.58
CA HIS A 90 4.27 19.16 25.01
C HIS A 90 5.41 19.64 25.90
N ARG A 91 6.38 20.39 25.36
CA ARG A 91 7.51 21.01 26.08
C ARG A 91 8.29 20.06 27.01
N GLY A 92 8.49 18.81 26.55
CA GLY A 92 9.28 17.84 27.31
C GLY A 92 8.55 17.29 28.54
N THR A 93 7.42 16.60 28.31
CA THR A 93 6.70 15.89 29.37
C THR A 93 7.47 14.63 29.83
N SER A 94 7.02 14.02 30.92
CA SER A 94 7.55 12.74 31.44
C SER A 94 7.52 11.59 30.43
N VAL A 95 6.68 11.68 29.39
CA VAL A 95 6.47 10.63 28.39
C VAL A 95 7.59 10.59 27.33
N CYS A 96 8.10 11.75 26.93
CA CYS A 96 9.16 11.81 25.91
C CYS A 96 10.09 13.01 26.16
N ARG A 97 11.38 12.72 26.28
CA ARG A 97 12.42 13.74 26.27
C ARG A 97 12.67 14.20 24.83
N ARG A 98 13.19 15.42 24.68
CA ARG A 98 13.51 15.96 23.35
C ARG A 98 14.65 15.13 22.72
N ASN A 99 14.27 14.12 21.94
CA ASN A 99 15.20 13.36 21.12
C ASN A 99 15.45 14.17 19.83
N GLY A 100 16.69 14.53 19.59
CA GLY A 100 17.11 15.22 18.37
C GLY A 100 18.34 14.54 17.79
N VAL A 101 18.34 14.28 16.49
CA VAL A 101 19.47 13.71 15.75
C VAL A 101 19.72 14.55 14.51
N VAL A 102 20.99 14.79 14.17
CA VAL A 102 21.37 15.59 13.00
C VAL A 102 20.84 14.93 11.73
N ALA A 103 20.16 15.74 10.92
CA ALA A 103 19.42 15.21 9.76
C ALA A 103 20.36 14.55 8.74
N SER A 104 21.45 15.20 8.36
CA SER A 104 22.40 14.67 7.38
C SER A 104 22.95 13.30 7.81
N GLN A 105 23.29 13.12 9.09
CA GLN A 105 23.84 11.85 9.58
C GLN A 105 22.86 10.68 9.44
N VAL A 106 21.59 10.93 9.76
CA VAL A 106 20.53 9.90 9.60
C VAL A 106 20.24 9.62 8.13
N GLU A 107 20.18 10.67 7.32
CA GLU A 107 19.92 10.57 5.89
C GLU A 107 21.01 9.80 5.17
N ASP A 108 22.28 10.10 5.47
CA ASP A 108 23.44 9.41 4.90
C ASP A 108 23.46 7.94 5.31
N GLU A 109 23.19 7.63 6.59
CA GLU A 109 23.14 6.26 7.10
C GLU A 109 22.02 5.45 6.44
N VAL A 110 20.80 6.01 6.35
CA VAL A 110 19.66 5.34 5.66
C VAL A 110 19.97 5.08 4.19
N MET A 111 20.60 6.05 3.52
CA MET A 111 20.95 5.89 2.12
C MET A 111 22.07 4.86 1.91
N GLU A 112 23.06 4.81 2.80
CA GLU A 112 24.11 3.79 2.75
C GLU A 112 23.52 2.38 2.84
N TYR A 113 22.61 2.15 3.81
CA TYR A 113 21.93 0.87 3.97
C TYR A 113 21.02 0.55 2.77
N THR A 114 20.26 1.51 2.29
CA THR A 114 19.42 1.32 1.11
C THR A 114 20.25 0.91 -0.11
N ARG A 115 21.38 1.58 -0.34
CA ARG A 115 22.30 1.23 -1.42
C ARG A 115 22.88 -0.18 -1.26
N LYS A 116 23.27 -0.59 -0.05
CA LYS A 116 23.78 -1.94 0.22
C LYS A 116 22.73 -3.02 -0.13
N ILE A 117 21.49 -2.81 0.24
CA ILE A 117 20.37 -3.74 -0.06
C ILE A 117 20.14 -3.82 -1.56
N VAL A 118 20.03 -2.67 -2.21
CA VAL A 118 19.74 -2.59 -3.65
C VAL A 118 20.87 -3.17 -4.51
N ARG A 119 22.13 -3.04 -4.08
CA ARG A 119 23.29 -3.60 -4.77
C ARG A 119 23.45 -5.10 -4.57
N ASN A 120 22.69 -5.72 -3.66
CA ASN A 120 22.75 -7.16 -3.43
C ASN A 120 21.92 -7.92 -4.49
N PRO A 121 22.55 -8.65 -5.44
CA PRO A 121 21.83 -9.35 -6.50
C PRO A 121 20.93 -10.46 -5.96
N GLN A 122 21.33 -11.07 -4.83
CA GLN A 122 20.54 -12.13 -4.21
C GLN A 122 19.22 -11.56 -3.66
N PHE A 123 19.26 -10.38 -3.02
CA PHE A 123 18.07 -9.69 -2.54
C PHE A 123 17.07 -9.42 -3.67
N ILE A 124 17.55 -8.94 -4.83
CA ILE A 124 16.69 -8.68 -5.98
C ILE A 124 16.06 -9.98 -6.51
N LYS A 125 16.83 -11.07 -6.58
CA LYS A 125 16.29 -12.39 -6.97
C LYS A 125 15.26 -12.92 -5.99
N ASP A 126 15.57 -12.90 -4.71
CA ASP A 126 14.65 -13.35 -3.66
C ASP A 126 13.34 -12.53 -3.65
N LEU A 127 13.45 -11.23 -3.90
CA LEU A 127 12.31 -10.35 -4.06
C LEU A 127 11.47 -10.75 -5.27
N GLN A 128 12.10 -11.01 -6.42
CA GLN A 128 11.41 -11.47 -7.63
C GLN A 128 10.70 -12.80 -7.40
N GLU A 129 11.38 -13.79 -6.82
CA GLU A 129 10.82 -15.11 -6.55
C GLU A 129 9.64 -15.05 -5.58
N LYS A 130 9.76 -14.29 -4.50
CA LYS A 130 8.66 -14.11 -3.53
C LYS A 130 7.46 -13.40 -4.14
N VAL A 131 7.70 -12.45 -5.00
CA VAL A 131 6.62 -11.75 -5.72
C VAL A 131 5.92 -12.68 -6.69
N MET A 132 6.68 -13.45 -7.47
CA MET A 132 6.11 -14.42 -8.40
C MET A 132 5.28 -15.47 -7.65
N ALA A 133 5.75 -15.93 -6.50
CA ALA A 133 5.01 -16.86 -5.63
C ALA A 133 3.74 -16.24 -5.00
N ALA A 134 3.80 -14.97 -4.60
CA ALA A 134 2.66 -14.27 -3.99
C ALA A 134 1.58 -13.86 -5.01
N VAL A 135 1.91 -13.84 -6.30
CA VAL A 135 1.00 -13.51 -7.42
C VAL A 135 0.75 -14.75 -8.28
N ASP A 136 0.52 -15.90 -7.63
CA ASP A 136 0.09 -17.10 -8.36
C ASP A 136 -1.36 -16.89 -8.85
N MET A 137 -1.51 -16.72 -10.15
CA MET A 137 -2.80 -16.52 -10.81
C MET A 137 -3.46 -17.84 -11.25
N THR A 138 -2.79 -18.98 -11.05
CA THR A 138 -3.22 -20.27 -11.58
C THR A 138 -4.61 -20.65 -11.09
N GLU A 139 -4.90 -20.47 -9.82
CA GLU A 139 -6.21 -20.76 -9.24
C GLU A 139 -7.30 -19.86 -9.83
N VAL A 140 -7.06 -18.56 -9.89
CA VAL A 140 -8.01 -17.58 -10.44
C VAL A 140 -8.26 -17.80 -11.93
N GLU A 141 -7.24 -18.19 -12.70
CA GLU A 141 -7.39 -18.51 -14.13
C GLU A 141 -8.17 -19.80 -14.37
N ASN A 142 -7.97 -20.80 -13.51
CA ASN A 142 -8.76 -22.02 -13.51
C ASN A 142 -10.23 -21.73 -13.18
N ASP A 143 -10.51 -20.91 -12.18
CA ASP A 143 -11.85 -20.47 -11.82
C ASP A 143 -12.54 -19.74 -12.98
N ILE A 144 -11.87 -18.77 -13.59
CA ILE A 144 -12.38 -18.03 -14.75
C ILE A 144 -12.72 -19.00 -15.89
N THR A 145 -11.86 -19.98 -16.14
CA THR A 145 -12.07 -20.96 -17.20
C THR A 145 -13.26 -21.87 -16.89
N ALA A 146 -13.38 -22.32 -15.64
CA ALA A 146 -14.50 -23.14 -15.17
C ALA A 146 -15.83 -22.39 -15.26
N TYR A 147 -15.91 -21.14 -14.79
CA TYR A 147 -17.13 -20.32 -14.85
C TYR A 147 -17.53 -20.00 -16.29
N LYS A 148 -16.60 -19.68 -17.18
CA LYS A 148 -16.89 -19.50 -18.62
C LYS A 148 -17.46 -20.75 -19.28
N LYS A 149 -16.91 -21.92 -18.93
CA LYS A 149 -17.42 -23.21 -19.43
C LYS A 149 -18.81 -23.48 -18.89
N GLN A 150 -19.05 -23.24 -17.60
CA GLN A 150 -20.38 -23.39 -16.99
C GLN A 150 -21.40 -22.45 -17.64
N GLN A 151 -21.08 -21.18 -17.81
CA GLN A 151 -21.93 -20.18 -18.46
C GLN A 151 -22.31 -20.63 -19.90
N SER A 152 -21.30 -21.08 -20.66
CA SER A 152 -21.56 -21.59 -22.04
C SER A 152 -22.46 -22.83 -22.06
N ALA A 153 -22.37 -23.72 -21.08
CA ALA A 153 -23.23 -24.89 -20.96
C ALA A 153 -24.69 -24.50 -20.61
N LEU A 154 -24.82 -23.56 -19.63
CA LEU A 154 -26.12 -23.03 -19.22
C LEU A 154 -26.83 -22.27 -20.37
N GLN A 155 -26.05 -21.49 -21.13
CA GLN A 155 -26.54 -20.78 -22.32
C GLN A 155 -27.12 -21.76 -23.32
N ARG A 156 -26.38 -22.83 -23.67
CA ARG A 156 -26.88 -23.86 -24.63
C ARG A 156 -28.15 -24.56 -24.12
N SER A 157 -28.21 -24.85 -22.82
CA SER A 157 -29.39 -25.46 -22.21
C SER A 157 -30.60 -24.55 -22.29
N ARG A 158 -30.40 -23.24 -22.04
CA ARG A 158 -31.44 -22.23 -22.18
C ARG A 158 -31.93 -22.12 -23.60
N ASP A 159 -31.00 -21.96 -24.55
CA ASP A 159 -31.33 -21.83 -25.98
C ASP A 159 -32.12 -23.06 -26.51
N SER A 160 -31.78 -24.27 -26.05
CA SER A 160 -32.50 -25.48 -26.36
C SER A 160 -33.93 -25.48 -25.80
N LEU A 161 -34.11 -25.07 -24.54
CA LEU A 161 -35.45 -24.99 -23.93
C LEU A 161 -36.30 -23.90 -24.56
N GLU A 162 -35.73 -22.75 -24.92
CA GLU A 162 -36.43 -21.70 -25.68
C GLU A 162 -36.91 -22.19 -27.03
N GLN A 163 -36.06 -22.90 -27.79
CA GLN A 163 -36.44 -23.51 -29.05
C GLN A 163 -37.56 -24.56 -28.90
N ASP A 164 -37.53 -25.33 -27.82
CA ASP A 164 -38.57 -26.32 -27.54
C ASP A 164 -39.92 -25.67 -27.19
N ILE A 165 -39.89 -24.52 -26.51
CA ILE A 165 -41.07 -23.69 -26.22
C ILE A 165 -41.68 -23.16 -27.53
N ASP A 166 -40.81 -22.67 -28.43
CA ASP A 166 -41.24 -22.10 -29.71
C ASP A 166 -41.85 -23.16 -30.66
N ARG A 167 -41.44 -24.44 -30.53
CA ARG A 167 -41.95 -25.56 -31.31
C ARG A 167 -43.33 -26.06 -30.87
N ILE A 168 -43.86 -25.58 -29.74
CA ILE A 168 -45.18 -25.99 -29.26
C ILE A 168 -46.25 -25.40 -30.20
N ALA A 169 -46.94 -26.27 -30.94
CA ALA A 169 -47.98 -25.88 -31.89
C ALA A 169 -49.14 -25.15 -31.18
N PRO A 170 -49.66 -24.06 -31.75
CA PRO A 170 -50.74 -23.27 -31.11
C PRO A 170 -52.06 -24.04 -30.95
N ASP A 171 -52.29 -25.06 -31.81
CA ASP A 171 -53.47 -25.92 -31.83
C ASP A 171 -53.40 -27.15 -30.92
N ASP A 172 -52.29 -27.36 -30.23
CA ASP A 172 -52.14 -28.43 -29.21
C ASP A 172 -53.08 -28.17 -28.03
N LYS A 173 -53.98 -29.08 -27.75
CA LYS A 173 -54.92 -29.03 -26.61
C LYS A 173 -54.29 -28.73 -25.27
N TYR A 174 -53.01 -29.05 -25.10
CA TYR A 174 -52.25 -28.88 -23.86
C TYR A 174 -51.11 -27.85 -23.98
N ALA A 175 -51.13 -27.04 -25.05
CA ALA A 175 -50.05 -26.08 -25.34
C ALA A 175 -49.72 -25.16 -24.17
N GLU A 176 -50.70 -24.56 -23.52
CA GLU A 176 -50.48 -23.64 -22.37
C GLU A 176 -49.83 -24.37 -21.20
N ARG A 177 -50.30 -25.58 -20.88
CA ARG A 177 -49.73 -26.35 -19.75
C ARG A 177 -48.29 -26.77 -20.04
N ARG A 178 -47.98 -27.16 -21.28
CA ARG A 178 -46.61 -27.49 -21.71
C ARG A 178 -45.69 -26.26 -21.66
N ARG A 179 -46.16 -25.13 -22.17
CA ARG A 179 -45.41 -23.87 -22.10
C ARG A 179 -45.13 -23.48 -20.65
N ALA A 180 -46.12 -23.51 -19.77
CA ALA A 180 -45.93 -23.19 -18.35
C ALA A 180 -44.92 -24.12 -17.66
N ASP A 181 -44.93 -25.41 -18.01
CA ASP A 181 -43.98 -26.38 -17.41
C ASP A 181 -42.56 -26.17 -17.94
N MET A 182 -42.39 -25.88 -19.21
CA MET A 182 -41.09 -25.56 -19.82
C MET A 182 -40.55 -24.20 -19.34
N THR A 183 -41.39 -23.19 -19.22
CA THR A 183 -40.99 -21.88 -18.65
C THR A 183 -40.50 -22.03 -17.21
N ARG A 184 -41.13 -22.88 -16.41
CA ARG A 184 -40.66 -23.18 -15.04
C ARG A 184 -39.29 -23.82 -15.05
N ARG A 185 -39.01 -24.72 -15.99
CA ARG A 185 -37.69 -25.36 -16.17
C ARG A 185 -36.64 -24.36 -16.67
N LEU A 186 -37.02 -23.36 -17.44
CA LEU A 186 -36.15 -22.34 -18.00
C LEU A 186 -35.64 -21.37 -16.90
N ASN A 187 -36.42 -21.10 -15.85
CA ASN A 187 -36.01 -20.21 -14.78
C ASN A 187 -34.76 -20.71 -14.03
N ALA A 188 -34.62 -22.02 -13.82
CA ALA A 188 -33.46 -22.59 -13.13
C ALA A 188 -32.12 -22.35 -13.86
N PRO A 189 -31.98 -22.57 -15.18
CA PRO A 189 -30.82 -22.16 -15.95
C PRO A 189 -30.54 -20.66 -15.92
N TYR A 190 -31.57 -19.80 -15.92
CA TYR A 190 -31.37 -18.34 -15.78
C TYR A 190 -30.73 -17.98 -14.44
N ASP A 191 -31.32 -18.47 -13.33
CA ASP A 191 -30.78 -18.18 -11.96
C ASP A 191 -29.33 -18.70 -11.79
N GLN A 192 -29.04 -19.86 -12.38
CA GLN A 192 -27.68 -20.42 -12.37
C GLN A 192 -26.71 -19.60 -13.20
N ASN A 193 -27.17 -19.09 -14.36
CA ASN A 193 -26.36 -18.25 -15.22
C ASN A 193 -26.00 -16.93 -14.55
N TYR A 194 -26.94 -16.26 -13.90
CA TYR A 194 -26.65 -15.04 -13.14
C TYR A 194 -25.62 -15.28 -12.03
N LYS A 195 -25.76 -16.38 -11.27
CA LYS A 195 -24.75 -16.75 -10.26
C LYS A 195 -23.38 -17.03 -10.86
N ALA A 196 -23.32 -17.70 -11.99
CA ALA A 196 -22.06 -17.97 -12.70
C ALA A 196 -21.43 -16.67 -13.24
N GLU A 197 -22.25 -15.71 -13.66
CA GLU A 197 -21.82 -14.40 -14.12
C GLU A 197 -21.22 -13.58 -12.97
N ASP A 198 -21.90 -13.54 -11.82
CA ASP A 198 -21.40 -12.86 -10.62
C ASP A 198 -20.05 -13.43 -10.17
N LEU A 199 -19.90 -14.76 -10.11
CA LEU A 199 -18.66 -15.44 -9.75
C LEU A 199 -17.53 -15.18 -10.77
N LEU A 200 -17.88 -15.14 -12.06
CA LEU A 200 -16.94 -14.79 -13.12
C LEU A 200 -16.43 -13.35 -12.96
N GLN A 201 -17.33 -12.39 -12.71
CA GLN A 201 -17.00 -10.99 -12.45
C GLN A 201 -16.08 -10.86 -11.25
N GLU A 202 -16.39 -11.54 -10.15
CA GLU A 202 -15.54 -11.54 -8.95
C GLU A 202 -14.13 -12.06 -9.25
N SER A 203 -14.03 -13.17 -9.99
CA SER A 203 -12.73 -13.75 -10.37
C SER A 203 -11.94 -12.85 -11.31
N LEU A 204 -12.61 -12.15 -12.24
CA LEU A 204 -11.97 -11.16 -13.12
C LEU A 204 -11.44 -9.95 -12.33
N MET A 205 -12.19 -9.46 -11.33
CA MET A 205 -11.72 -8.38 -10.44
C MET A 205 -10.52 -8.82 -9.60
N LYS A 206 -10.54 -10.05 -9.09
CA LYS A 206 -9.38 -10.63 -8.38
C LYS A 206 -8.15 -10.69 -9.29
N LYS A 207 -8.32 -11.16 -10.53
CA LYS A 207 -7.25 -11.20 -11.54
C LYS A 207 -6.66 -9.82 -11.81
N ALA A 208 -7.49 -8.83 -12.09
CA ALA A 208 -7.05 -7.46 -12.35
C ALA A 208 -6.28 -6.86 -11.14
N THR A 209 -6.71 -7.18 -9.92
CA THR A 209 -6.02 -6.75 -8.70
C THR A 209 -4.63 -7.38 -8.58
N LEU A 210 -4.50 -8.67 -8.87
CA LEU A 210 -3.23 -9.39 -8.86
C LEU A 210 -2.28 -8.88 -9.96
N GLU A 211 -2.78 -8.66 -11.17
CA GLU A 211 -2.02 -8.07 -12.28
C GLU A 211 -1.50 -6.67 -11.93
N SER A 212 -2.33 -5.84 -11.31
CA SER A 212 -1.92 -4.51 -10.85
C SER A 212 -0.80 -4.58 -9.79
N LYS A 213 -0.91 -5.53 -8.84
CA LYS A 213 0.16 -5.78 -7.85
C LYS A 213 1.46 -6.23 -8.55
N GLN A 214 1.38 -7.14 -9.50
CA GLN A 214 2.53 -7.62 -10.26
C GLN A 214 3.23 -6.49 -11.03
N MET A 215 2.47 -5.65 -11.74
CA MET A 215 3.01 -4.48 -12.45
C MET A 215 3.69 -3.49 -11.50
N SER A 216 3.09 -3.25 -10.34
CA SER A 216 3.69 -2.38 -9.31
C SER A 216 5.05 -2.89 -8.84
N VAL A 217 5.19 -4.20 -8.64
CA VAL A 217 6.45 -4.83 -8.25
C VAL A 217 7.50 -4.77 -9.34
N GLN A 218 7.13 -5.10 -10.57
CA GLN A 218 8.06 -5.02 -11.70
C GLN A 218 8.58 -3.59 -11.89
N SER A 219 7.71 -2.59 -11.73
CA SER A 219 8.11 -1.19 -11.77
C SER A 219 9.08 -0.84 -10.65
N MET A 220 8.85 -1.36 -9.44
CA MET A 220 9.75 -1.16 -8.30
C MET A 220 11.11 -1.81 -8.53
N ILE A 221 11.17 -3.04 -9.02
CA ILE A 221 12.42 -3.73 -9.37
C ILE A 221 13.17 -2.97 -10.47
N GLY A 222 12.44 -2.42 -11.46
CA GLY A 222 12.99 -1.58 -12.52
C GLY A 222 13.64 -0.30 -11.99
N ILE A 223 13.16 0.26 -10.86
CA ILE A 223 13.77 1.41 -10.19
C ILE A 223 14.95 0.98 -9.31
N LEU A 224 14.84 -0.17 -8.64
CA LEU A 224 15.89 -0.65 -7.74
C LEU A 224 17.18 -1.03 -8.49
N SER A 225 17.08 -1.64 -9.66
CA SER A 225 18.24 -2.07 -10.43
C SER A 225 19.19 -0.94 -10.81
N PRO A 226 18.74 0.20 -11.40
CA PRO A 226 19.58 1.37 -11.69
C PRO A 226 19.55 2.44 -10.58
N PHE A 227 19.25 2.08 -9.32
CA PHE A 227 18.96 3.01 -8.24
C PHE A 227 20.00 4.15 -8.10
N ASP A 228 21.30 3.79 -8.07
CA ASP A 228 22.37 4.79 -7.90
C ASP A 228 22.39 5.81 -9.05
N ALA A 229 22.26 5.32 -10.29
CA ALA A 229 22.27 6.20 -11.46
C ALA A 229 21.04 7.13 -11.53
N ILE A 230 19.89 6.63 -11.08
CA ILE A 230 18.66 7.42 -11.01
C ILE A 230 18.75 8.43 -9.86
N TYR A 231 19.11 7.97 -8.66
CA TYR A 231 19.18 8.80 -7.46
C TYR A 231 20.13 9.99 -7.61
N ASP A 232 21.31 9.79 -8.21
CA ASP A 232 22.31 10.84 -8.36
C ASP A 232 21.88 11.94 -9.35
N ARG A 233 20.98 11.64 -10.29
CA ARG A 233 20.41 12.59 -11.25
C ARG A 233 19.18 13.35 -10.73
N MET A 234 18.56 12.88 -9.66
CA MET A 234 17.35 13.45 -9.10
C MET A 234 17.62 14.73 -8.31
N ASN A 235 16.69 15.64 -8.36
CA ASN A 235 16.65 16.79 -7.46
C ASN A 235 16.19 16.38 -6.05
N ALA A 236 16.28 17.30 -5.07
CA ALA A 236 15.96 17.00 -3.66
C ALA A 236 14.50 16.56 -3.43
N ALA A 237 13.55 17.10 -4.20
CA ALA A 237 12.14 16.73 -4.09
C ALA A 237 11.90 15.31 -4.64
N GLU A 238 12.46 15.00 -5.79
CA GLU A 238 12.38 13.69 -6.43
C GLU A 238 13.05 12.61 -5.57
N ARG A 239 14.22 12.87 -5.00
CA ARG A 239 14.89 11.96 -4.04
C ARG A 239 14.00 11.65 -2.84
N ARG A 240 13.36 12.67 -2.29
CA ARG A 240 12.43 12.49 -1.18
C ARG A 240 11.23 11.63 -1.57
N ASP A 241 10.65 11.86 -2.72
CA ASP A 241 9.48 11.12 -3.18
C ASP A 241 9.85 9.66 -3.49
N LEU A 242 11.03 9.42 -4.07
CA LEU A 242 11.58 8.07 -4.26
C LEU A 242 11.80 7.35 -2.92
N VAL A 243 12.42 8.02 -1.94
CA VAL A 243 12.65 7.43 -0.61
C VAL A 243 11.31 7.13 0.08
N LYS A 244 10.33 8.01 0.00
CA LYS A 244 8.98 7.77 0.53
C LYS A 244 8.22 6.66 -0.20
N TYR A 245 8.53 6.45 -1.46
CA TYR A 245 7.98 5.33 -2.22
C TYR A 245 8.57 3.99 -1.74
N LEU A 246 9.86 3.95 -1.45
CA LEU A 246 10.56 2.74 -1.03
C LEU A 246 10.45 2.45 0.47
N ILE A 247 10.48 3.48 1.33
CA ILE A 247 10.57 3.35 2.79
C ILE A 247 9.25 3.79 3.43
N SER A 248 8.72 2.95 4.32
CA SER A 248 7.53 3.28 5.13
C SER A 248 7.89 3.98 6.42
N GLU A 249 8.94 3.51 7.08
CA GLU A 249 9.31 3.94 8.41
C GLU A 249 10.80 3.75 8.67
N VAL A 250 11.40 4.67 9.44
CA VAL A 250 12.77 4.58 9.94
C VAL A 250 12.72 4.70 11.46
N GLU A 251 13.18 3.67 12.15
CA GLU A 251 13.33 3.65 13.60
C GLU A 251 14.76 4.04 13.98
N LEU A 252 14.90 4.92 14.95
CA LEU A 252 16.19 5.36 15.48
C LEU A 252 16.52 4.64 16.79
N PHE A 253 17.81 4.49 17.07
CA PHE A 253 18.25 4.10 18.40
C PHE A 253 17.94 5.19 19.43
N PRO A 254 17.63 4.82 20.70
CA PRO A 254 17.58 5.78 21.80
C PRO A 254 18.93 6.52 21.95
N ARG A 255 18.90 7.77 22.37
CA ARG A 255 20.09 8.63 22.46
C ARG A 255 21.23 8.02 23.27
N GLU A 256 20.90 7.21 24.25
CA GLU A 256 21.86 6.52 25.11
C GLU A 256 22.60 5.43 24.35
N GLU A 257 21.90 4.70 23.51
CA GLU A 257 22.43 3.62 22.68
C GLU A 257 23.18 4.13 21.45
N GLN A 258 22.80 5.29 20.89
CA GLN A 258 23.49 5.89 19.73
C GLN A 258 24.99 6.09 19.96
N LYS A 259 25.39 6.44 21.20
CA LYS A 259 26.79 6.62 21.55
C LYS A 259 27.56 5.30 21.63
N THR A 260 26.90 4.26 22.14
CA THR A 260 27.48 2.92 22.29
C THR A 260 27.58 2.22 20.95
N GLN A 261 26.52 2.31 20.15
CA GLN A 261 26.42 1.67 18.83
C GLN A 261 27.15 2.43 17.72
N LYS A 262 27.50 3.71 17.95
CA LYS A 262 28.05 4.61 16.91
C LYS A 262 27.16 4.68 15.66
N ARG A 263 25.87 4.50 15.82
CA ARG A 263 24.84 4.45 14.78
C ARG A 263 23.58 5.16 15.24
N PHE A 264 22.82 5.70 14.28
CA PHE A 264 21.56 6.40 14.54
C PHE A 264 20.35 5.53 14.19
N VAL A 265 20.45 4.76 13.12
CA VAL A 265 19.35 3.97 12.57
C VAL A 265 19.34 2.57 13.19
N LYS A 266 18.19 2.22 13.80
CA LYS A 266 17.94 0.90 14.38
C LYS A 266 17.33 -0.06 13.36
N ALA A 267 16.31 0.41 12.62
CA ALA A 267 15.63 -0.40 11.63
C ALA A 267 15.05 0.48 10.52
N ILE A 268 14.96 -0.08 9.32
CA ILE A 268 14.31 0.53 8.17
C ILE A 268 13.23 -0.42 7.67
N ALA A 269 11.98 0.04 7.61
CA ALA A 269 10.87 -0.70 7.05
C ALA A 269 10.64 -0.26 5.61
N TYR A 270 10.81 -1.18 4.66
CA TYR A 270 10.61 -0.94 3.24
C TYR A 270 9.17 -1.27 2.83
N LYS A 271 8.63 -0.48 1.88
CA LYS A 271 7.31 -0.71 1.25
C LYS A 271 7.50 -1.60 0.03
N PHE A 272 7.59 -2.90 0.22
CA PHE A 272 7.44 -3.79 -0.91
C PHE A 272 5.96 -4.14 -1.09
N PRO A 273 5.46 -4.34 -2.31
CA PRO A 273 4.05 -4.65 -2.59
C PRO A 273 3.61 -6.05 -2.16
N ILE A 274 4.41 -6.71 -1.35
CA ILE A 274 4.10 -7.91 -0.60
C ILE A 274 3.77 -7.44 0.82
N GLU A 275 2.76 -7.97 1.45
CA GLU A 275 2.27 -7.61 2.80
C GLU A 275 3.31 -7.76 3.94
N GLN A 276 4.58 -7.84 3.60
CA GLN A 276 5.69 -8.06 4.53
C GLN A 276 6.56 -6.80 4.64
N LYS A 277 6.60 -6.22 5.84
CA LYS A 277 7.62 -5.25 6.19
C LYS A 277 8.97 -5.96 6.25
N VAL A 278 9.87 -5.61 5.35
CA VAL A 278 11.27 -6.02 5.47
C VAL A 278 11.92 -5.10 6.50
N LEU A 279 12.17 -5.64 7.69
CA LEU A 279 12.96 -4.97 8.72
C LEU A 279 14.39 -5.48 8.58
N THR A 280 15.30 -4.60 8.22
CA THR A 280 16.73 -4.87 8.33
C THR A 280 17.17 -4.54 9.74
N GLN A 281 17.39 -5.55 10.56
CA GLN A 281 18.14 -5.42 11.80
C GLN A 281 19.63 -5.49 11.45
N PHE A 282 20.36 -4.50 11.88
CA PHE A 282 21.80 -4.44 11.68
C PHE A 282 22.48 -4.97 12.93
N ASP A 283 23.06 -6.16 12.83
CA ASP A 283 23.82 -6.76 13.91
C ASP A 283 25.13 -6.02 14.17
N GLU A 284 25.65 -6.16 15.41
CA GLU A 284 26.81 -5.44 15.94
C GLU A 284 28.13 -5.65 15.15
N CYS A 285 28.18 -6.58 14.23
CA CYS A 285 29.38 -6.98 13.51
C CYS A 285 29.53 -6.46 12.08
N GLY A 286 28.85 -5.41 11.65
CA GLY A 286 29.25 -4.60 10.46
C GLY A 286 29.44 -5.30 9.10
N ALA A 287 29.28 -6.60 8.97
CA ALA A 287 29.78 -7.37 7.84
C ALA A 287 28.81 -8.34 7.17
N SER A 288 27.59 -8.54 7.65
CA SER A 288 26.67 -9.40 6.87
C SER A 288 25.23 -8.90 6.93
N VAL A 289 24.68 -8.64 5.75
CA VAL A 289 23.24 -8.49 5.50
C VAL A 289 22.66 -9.92 5.50
N GLU A 290 22.75 -10.63 6.62
CA GLU A 290 22.27 -12.01 6.68
C GLU A 290 20.91 -12.18 7.33
N THR A 291 20.30 -11.12 7.85
CA THR A 291 19.01 -11.26 8.49
C THR A 291 18.02 -10.23 7.96
N VAL A 292 17.41 -10.53 6.83
CA VAL A 292 16.11 -9.97 6.46
C VAL A 292 15.09 -10.69 7.32
N CYS A 293 14.80 -10.19 8.51
CA CYS A 293 13.71 -10.73 9.33
C CYS A 293 12.39 -10.35 8.69
N LEU A 294 11.77 -11.31 8.03
CA LEU A 294 10.40 -11.26 7.56
C LEU A 294 9.49 -11.48 8.78
N LEU A 295 9.02 -10.40 9.39
CA LEU A 295 7.96 -10.50 10.38
C LEU A 295 6.63 -10.66 9.65
N VAL A 296 6.15 -11.89 9.58
CA VAL A 296 4.76 -12.22 9.23
C VAL A 296 3.91 -11.86 10.46
N LYS A 297 2.90 -10.99 10.26
CA LYS A 297 1.79 -10.87 11.19
C LYS A 297 0.64 -11.68 10.71
#